data_84a882b9072c0c89485be9a657cecec0
#
_entry.id   84a882b9072c0c89485be9a657cecec0
#
_cell.length_a   1.000
_cell.length_b   1.000
_cell.length_c   1.000
_cell.angle_alpha   90.00
_cell.angle_beta   90.00
_cell.angle_gamma   90.00
#
_symmetry.space_group_name_H-M   'P 1'
#
loop_
_entity.id
_entity.type
_entity.pdbx_description
1 polymer ?
#
loop_
_entity_poly.entity_id
_entity_poly.type
_entity_poly.pdbx_seq_one_letter_code
_entity_poly.pdbx_strand_id
1 'polypeptide(L)'
;MSFLEELKNRRSIYALGRNTEFSDEKIVEIIKEAVRQSPSAFNSQTSRVVILLNDEVTKFWDELVANDLVETMKVQGAPETAIAGTKEKLASFGASKGTVLFFEDQDVVKSLQEQFVLYADNFPVWSEQSTGIASVNTWTALSAELGLGGNLQHYNPVIDASVQAVYGVPASWKLRGQLNFGSIEAETGEKEFMNDDDRFKVIG
;
A
#
# COMPACT_ATOMS: atom_id res chain seq x y z
N MET A 1 -8.43 -20.95 -9.99
CA MET A 1 -6.94 -21.05 -10.00
C MET A 1 -6.42 -21.49 -8.64
N SER A 2 -5.23 -22.08 -8.56
CA SER A 2 -4.63 -22.37 -7.24
C SER A 2 -4.09 -21.09 -6.62
N PHE A 3 -3.90 -21.09 -5.30
CA PHE A 3 -3.33 -19.93 -4.61
C PHE A 3 -1.93 -19.55 -5.15
N LEU A 4 -1.11 -20.53 -5.55
CA LEU A 4 0.20 -20.26 -6.15
C LEU A 4 0.09 -19.61 -7.53
N GLU A 5 -0.94 -19.94 -8.30
CA GLU A 5 -1.22 -19.27 -9.58
C GLU A 5 -1.59 -17.80 -9.34
N GLU A 6 -2.43 -17.52 -8.33
CA GLU A 6 -2.78 -16.14 -7.98
C GLU A 6 -1.55 -15.32 -7.54
N LEU A 7 -0.64 -15.92 -6.75
CA LEU A 7 0.62 -15.27 -6.40
C LEU A 7 1.52 -14.98 -7.61
N LYS A 8 1.49 -15.82 -8.65
CA LYS A 8 2.22 -15.60 -9.91
C LYS A 8 1.58 -14.49 -10.73
N ASN A 9 0.24 -14.47 -10.79
CA ASN A 9 -0.54 -13.51 -11.57
C ASN A 9 -0.48 -12.10 -10.97
N ARG A 10 -0.41 -11.98 -9.65
CA ARG A 10 -0.24 -10.69 -8.99
C ARG A 10 1.11 -10.06 -9.38
N ARG A 11 1.05 -8.97 -10.10
CA ARG A 11 2.21 -8.22 -10.61
C ARG A 11 2.09 -6.73 -10.23
N SER A 12 3.23 -6.03 -10.20
CA SER A 12 3.21 -4.56 -10.12
C SER A 12 2.80 -3.99 -11.47
N ILE A 13 1.57 -3.51 -11.54
CA ILE A 13 0.96 -2.90 -12.73
C ILE A 13 0.93 -1.39 -12.50
N TYR A 14 1.55 -0.62 -13.38
CA TYR A 14 1.62 0.84 -13.27
C TYR A 14 0.58 1.55 -14.15
N ALA A 15 0.23 0.96 -15.31
CA ALA A 15 -0.82 1.48 -16.16
C ALA A 15 -2.18 0.99 -15.62
N LEU A 16 -2.77 1.79 -14.75
CA LEU A 16 -4.04 1.50 -14.10
C LEU A 16 -5.11 2.50 -14.51
N GLY A 17 -6.34 2.02 -14.66
CA GLY A 17 -7.52 2.80 -14.99
C GLY A 17 -8.67 2.60 -14.00
N ARG A 18 -9.84 3.15 -14.36
CA ARG A 18 -11.07 3.09 -13.57
C ARG A 18 -12.14 2.18 -14.15
N ASN A 19 -11.84 1.50 -15.26
CA ASN A 19 -12.81 0.68 -15.96
C ASN A 19 -12.97 -0.67 -15.29
N THR A 20 -13.98 -0.81 -14.42
CA THR A 20 -14.33 -2.06 -13.75
C THR A 20 -15.84 -2.22 -13.69
N GLU A 21 -16.32 -3.47 -13.82
CA GLU A 21 -17.75 -3.83 -13.67
C GLU A 21 -18.19 -3.94 -12.21
N PHE A 22 -17.25 -3.95 -11.28
CA PHE A 22 -17.54 -4.11 -9.85
C PHE A 22 -17.89 -2.78 -9.20
N SER A 23 -18.90 -2.81 -8.31
CA SER A 23 -19.28 -1.63 -7.52
C SER A 23 -18.22 -1.27 -6.48
N ASP A 24 -18.23 0.00 -6.05
CA ASP A 24 -17.34 0.48 -4.99
C ASP A 24 -17.52 -0.29 -3.69
N GLU A 25 -18.78 -0.66 -3.35
CA GLU A 25 -19.11 -1.44 -2.17
C GLU A 25 -18.47 -2.83 -2.23
N LYS A 26 -18.48 -3.49 -3.40
CA LYS A 26 -17.86 -4.81 -3.59
C LYS A 26 -16.34 -4.74 -3.44
N ILE A 27 -15.71 -3.74 -4.01
CA ILE A 27 -14.27 -3.50 -3.87
C ILE A 27 -13.91 -3.27 -2.39
N VAL A 28 -14.66 -2.42 -1.70
CA VAL A 28 -14.45 -2.12 -0.26
C VAL A 28 -14.65 -3.37 0.60
N GLU A 29 -15.65 -4.20 0.30
CA GLU A 29 -15.88 -5.49 0.97
C GLU A 29 -14.65 -6.40 0.90
N ILE A 30 -14.10 -6.61 -0.30
CA ILE A 30 -12.90 -7.45 -0.53
C ILE A 30 -11.70 -6.90 0.24
N ILE A 31 -11.45 -5.58 0.18
CA ILE A 31 -10.35 -4.94 0.92
C ILE A 31 -10.50 -5.17 2.42
N LYS A 32 -11.69 -4.90 2.98
CA LYS A 32 -11.96 -5.09 4.41
C LYS A 32 -11.77 -6.54 4.84
N GLU A 33 -12.24 -7.49 4.04
CA GLU A 33 -12.10 -8.90 4.36
C GLU A 33 -10.65 -9.35 4.30
N ALA A 34 -9.90 -8.96 3.27
CA ALA A 34 -8.47 -9.28 3.16
C ALA A 34 -7.65 -8.74 4.36
N VAL A 35 -7.92 -7.51 4.79
CA VAL A 35 -7.27 -6.93 5.97
C VAL A 35 -7.68 -7.67 7.25
N ARG A 36 -8.97 -7.98 7.41
CA ARG A 36 -9.51 -8.69 8.59
C ARG A 36 -8.91 -10.09 8.75
N GLN A 37 -8.72 -10.81 7.66
CA GLN A 37 -8.18 -12.18 7.66
C GLN A 37 -6.63 -12.21 7.69
N SER A 38 -5.97 -11.06 7.63
CA SER A 38 -4.51 -10.98 7.68
C SER A 38 -4.00 -11.27 9.09
N PRO A 39 -3.09 -12.25 9.25
CA PRO A 39 -2.54 -12.58 10.57
C PRO A 39 -1.60 -11.48 11.08
N SER A 40 -1.51 -11.38 12.40
CA SER A 40 -0.60 -10.48 13.10
C SER A 40 0.00 -11.14 14.33
N ALA A 41 1.21 -10.76 14.70
CA ALA A 41 1.86 -11.28 15.90
C ALA A 41 0.98 -10.99 17.13
N PHE A 42 0.76 -12.00 17.98
CA PHE A 42 -0.14 -11.93 19.15
C PHE A 42 -1.58 -11.57 18.82
N ASN A 43 -2.01 -11.76 17.58
CA ASN A 43 -3.29 -11.26 17.08
C ASN A 43 -3.50 -9.76 17.39
N SER A 44 -2.43 -9.00 17.27
CA SER A 44 -2.37 -7.58 17.66
C SER A 44 -3.29 -6.67 16.84
N GLN A 45 -3.56 -7.09 15.60
CA GLN A 45 -4.43 -6.35 14.68
C GLN A 45 -4.07 -4.85 14.61
N THR A 46 -2.77 -4.53 14.56
CA THR A 46 -2.27 -3.14 14.52
C THR A 46 -2.54 -2.44 13.21
N SER A 47 -2.78 -3.18 12.13
CA SER A 47 -3.02 -2.61 10.80
C SER A 47 -4.32 -1.81 10.76
N ARG A 48 -4.25 -0.62 10.14
CA ARG A 48 -5.38 0.28 9.86
C ARG A 48 -5.35 0.65 8.39
N VAL A 49 -6.52 0.93 7.81
CA VAL A 49 -6.61 1.32 6.41
C VAL A 49 -7.54 2.52 6.21
N VAL A 50 -7.16 3.38 5.26
CA VAL A 50 -8.05 4.35 4.63
C VAL A 50 -8.18 3.96 3.17
N ILE A 51 -9.41 3.88 2.65
CA ILE A 51 -9.69 3.46 1.28
C ILE A 51 -10.16 4.68 0.50
N LEU A 52 -9.42 5.09 -0.51
CA LEU A 52 -9.73 6.19 -1.40
C LEU A 52 -10.23 5.61 -2.73
N LEU A 53 -11.30 6.17 -3.29
CA LEU A 53 -11.90 5.72 -4.54
C LEU A 53 -12.19 6.90 -5.47
N ASN A 54 -12.12 6.63 -6.76
CA ASN A 54 -12.56 7.57 -7.81
C ASN A 54 -11.83 8.92 -7.75
N ASP A 55 -12.56 10.03 -7.66
CA ASP A 55 -12.01 11.38 -7.67
C ASP A 55 -11.15 11.69 -6.44
N GLU A 56 -11.36 11.00 -5.33
CA GLU A 56 -10.52 11.14 -4.15
C GLU A 56 -9.09 10.63 -4.38
N VAL A 57 -8.92 9.64 -5.27
CA VAL A 57 -7.60 9.16 -5.71
C VAL A 57 -6.85 10.24 -6.47
N THR A 58 -7.53 10.95 -7.39
CA THR A 58 -6.93 12.07 -8.13
C THR A 58 -6.50 13.18 -7.17
N LYS A 59 -7.36 13.60 -6.26
CA LYS A 59 -7.00 14.63 -5.25
C LYS A 59 -5.82 14.20 -4.38
N PHE A 60 -5.80 12.93 -3.97
CA PHE A 60 -4.70 12.40 -3.17
C PHE A 60 -3.37 12.49 -3.91
N TRP A 61 -3.30 11.98 -5.15
CA TRP A 61 -2.04 11.91 -5.89
C TRP A 61 -1.64 13.24 -6.53
N ASP A 62 -2.58 13.94 -7.19
CA ASP A 62 -2.29 15.14 -7.99
C ASP A 62 -2.21 16.42 -7.15
N GLU A 63 -2.84 16.43 -5.97
CA GLU A 63 -2.84 17.60 -5.10
C GLU A 63 -2.02 17.34 -3.83
N LEU A 64 -2.45 16.40 -2.95
CA LEU A 64 -1.81 16.20 -1.66
C LEU A 64 -0.36 15.72 -1.81
N VAL A 65 -0.16 14.54 -2.42
CA VAL A 65 1.18 13.94 -2.58
C VAL A 65 2.07 14.80 -3.47
N ALA A 66 1.52 15.34 -4.57
CA ALA A 66 2.28 16.18 -5.47
C ALA A 66 2.77 17.48 -4.80
N ASN A 67 1.95 18.13 -3.98
CA ASN A 67 2.34 19.36 -3.30
C ASN A 67 3.47 19.09 -2.28
N ASP A 68 3.31 18.08 -1.42
CA ASP A 68 4.30 17.74 -0.39
C ASP A 68 5.64 17.33 -1.01
N LEU A 69 5.57 16.50 -2.06
CA LEU A 69 6.77 15.98 -2.70
C LEU A 69 7.50 17.07 -3.51
N VAL A 70 6.76 17.90 -4.24
CA VAL A 70 7.33 19.02 -5.01
C VAL A 70 7.99 20.04 -4.09
N GLU A 71 7.37 20.37 -2.95
CA GLU A 71 7.97 21.26 -1.97
C GLU A 71 9.29 20.67 -1.44
N THR A 72 9.29 19.40 -1.06
CA THR A 72 10.48 18.68 -0.63
C THR A 72 11.58 18.70 -1.69
N MET A 73 11.22 18.42 -2.96
CA MET A 73 12.15 18.43 -4.09
C MET A 73 12.76 19.82 -4.34
N LYS A 74 11.97 20.89 -4.22
CA LYS A 74 12.46 22.27 -4.35
C LYS A 74 13.44 22.64 -3.25
N VAL A 75 13.14 22.28 -1.99
CA VAL A 75 14.06 22.48 -0.86
C VAL A 75 15.39 21.76 -1.07
N GLN A 76 15.36 20.57 -1.71
CA GLN A 76 16.55 19.79 -2.07
C GLN A 76 17.28 20.29 -3.31
N GLY A 77 16.75 21.33 -4.00
CA GLY A 77 17.38 21.90 -5.21
C GLY A 77 17.17 21.04 -6.47
N ALA A 78 16.13 20.23 -6.53
CA ALA A 78 15.85 19.41 -7.70
C ALA A 78 15.53 20.29 -8.95
N PRO A 79 16.01 19.88 -10.14
CA PRO A 79 15.74 20.63 -11.37
C PRO A 79 14.26 20.52 -11.77
N GLU A 80 13.75 21.56 -12.46
CA GLU A 80 12.36 21.62 -12.91
C GLU A 80 11.94 20.41 -13.77
N THR A 81 12.85 19.84 -14.54
CA THR A 81 12.58 18.63 -15.35
C THR A 81 12.29 17.41 -14.49
N ALA A 82 12.99 17.23 -13.35
CA ALA A 82 12.74 16.14 -12.41
C ALA A 82 11.38 16.35 -11.69
N ILE A 83 11.06 17.60 -11.34
CA ILE A 83 9.76 17.95 -10.74
C ILE A 83 8.62 17.65 -11.72
N ALA A 84 8.75 18.04 -13.00
CA ALA A 84 7.76 17.75 -14.02
C ALA A 84 7.54 16.24 -14.20
N GLY A 85 8.60 15.45 -14.36
CA GLY A 85 8.51 13.99 -14.48
C GLY A 85 7.89 13.33 -13.23
N THR A 86 8.16 13.88 -12.04
CA THR A 86 7.52 13.40 -10.80
C THR A 86 6.01 13.66 -10.81
N LYS A 87 5.57 14.84 -11.21
CA LYS A 87 4.14 15.16 -11.35
C LYS A 87 3.43 14.24 -12.35
N GLU A 88 4.05 13.99 -13.52
CA GLU A 88 3.50 13.04 -14.50
C GLU A 88 3.34 11.63 -13.93
N LYS A 89 4.34 11.16 -13.18
CA LYS A 89 4.27 9.87 -12.50
C LYS A 89 3.13 9.84 -11.47
N LEU A 90 2.98 10.88 -10.65
CA LEU A 90 1.90 10.96 -9.65
C LEU A 90 0.53 11.01 -10.32
N ALA A 91 0.37 11.77 -11.40
CA ALA A 91 -0.86 11.82 -12.20
C ALA A 91 -1.23 10.43 -12.76
N SER A 92 -0.25 9.60 -13.14
CA SER A 92 -0.52 8.22 -13.54
C SER A 92 -1.11 7.36 -12.41
N PHE A 93 -0.74 7.63 -11.16
CA PHE A 93 -1.37 6.99 -10.00
C PHE A 93 -2.78 7.55 -9.73
N GLY A 94 -2.97 8.87 -9.91
CA GLY A 94 -4.26 9.55 -9.81
C GLY A 94 -5.32 9.03 -10.79
N ALA A 95 -4.91 8.39 -11.88
CA ALA A 95 -5.80 7.76 -12.85
C ALA A 95 -6.39 6.41 -12.40
N SER A 96 -5.87 5.81 -11.33
CA SER A 96 -6.32 4.51 -10.84
C SER A 96 -7.73 4.55 -10.22
N LYS A 97 -8.37 3.37 -10.08
CA LYS A 97 -9.71 3.22 -9.48
C LYS A 97 -9.71 3.54 -7.99
N GLY A 98 -8.65 3.13 -7.29
CA GLY A 98 -8.55 3.31 -5.85
C GLY A 98 -7.11 3.32 -5.35
N THR A 99 -6.96 3.82 -4.12
CA THR A 99 -5.72 3.75 -3.34
C THR A 99 -6.06 3.33 -1.92
N VAL A 100 -5.40 2.29 -1.41
CA VAL A 100 -5.49 1.90 0.00
C VAL A 100 -4.27 2.43 0.72
N LEU A 101 -4.49 3.28 1.72
CA LEU A 101 -3.45 3.77 2.62
C LEU A 101 -3.35 2.81 3.81
N PHE A 102 -2.18 2.22 4.02
CA PHE A 102 -1.92 1.30 5.13
C PHE A 102 -1.19 2.01 6.26
N PHE A 103 -1.69 1.81 7.47
CA PHE A 103 -1.11 2.38 8.69
C PHE A 103 -0.89 1.30 9.75
N GLU A 104 -0.06 1.64 10.73
CA GLU A 104 0.07 0.95 12.00
C GLU A 104 -0.44 1.83 13.12
N ASP A 105 -1.25 1.28 14.01
CA ASP A 105 -1.68 1.95 15.24
C ASP A 105 -0.59 1.83 16.32
N GLN A 106 0.13 2.90 16.53
CA GLN A 106 1.25 2.96 17.48
C GLN A 106 0.80 2.88 18.94
N ASP A 107 -0.44 3.24 19.26
CA ASP A 107 -0.98 3.07 20.61
C ASP A 107 -1.13 1.59 20.96
N VAL A 108 -1.58 0.77 19.99
CA VAL A 108 -1.64 -0.68 20.15
C VAL A 108 -0.24 -1.27 20.30
N VAL A 109 0.72 -0.84 19.46
CA VAL A 109 2.12 -1.29 19.54
C VAL A 109 2.68 -0.99 20.93
N LYS A 110 2.52 0.24 21.42
CA LYS A 110 2.99 0.68 22.74
C LYS A 110 2.35 -0.11 23.88
N SER A 111 1.04 -0.33 23.82
CA SER A 111 0.33 -1.14 24.82
C SER A 111 0.88 -2.56 24.90
N LEU A 112 1.20 -3.18 23.77
CA LEU A 112 1.80 -4.51 23.74
C LEU A 112 3.24 -4.53 24.28
N GLN A 113 4.03 -3.49 24.00
CA GLN A 113 5.37 -3.33 24.58
C GLN A 113 5.33 -3.25 26.10
N GLU A 114 4.36 -2.52 26.66
CA GLU A 114 4.16 -2.38 28.10
C GLU A 114 3.67 -3.69 28.74
N GLN A 115 2.77 -4.41 28.06
CA GLN A 115 2.19 -5.67 28.54
C GLN A 115 3.19 -6.84 28.48
N PHE A 116 4.02 -6.90 27.44
CA PHE A 116 4.93 -8.00 27.15
C PHE A 116 6.39 -7.51 27.08
N VAL A 117 6.92 -7.07 28.20
CA VAL A 117 8.24 -6.41 28.32
C VAL A 117 9.38 -7.24 27.70
N LEU A 118 9.32 -8.58 27.80
CA LEU A 118 10.33 -9.46 27.21
C LEU A 118 10.44 -9.33 25.68
N TYR A 119 9.36 -8.95 25.01
CA TYR A 119 9.27 -8.80 23.56
C TYR A 119 9.10 -7.33 23.12
N ALA A 120 9.27 -6.37 24.04
CA ALA A 120 8.99 -4.97 23.78
C ALA A 120 9.65 -4.44 22.49
N ASP A 121 10.93 -4.75 22.30
CA ASP A 121 11.71 -4.29 21.13
C ASP A 121 11.27 -4.95 19.81
N ASN A 122 10.53 -6.06 19.87
CA ASN A 122 10.08 -6.78 18.69
C ASN A 122 8.74 -6.26 18.15
N PHE A 123 7.85 -5.73 19.00
CA PHE A 123 6.50 -5.33 18.57
C PHE A 123 6.47 -4.31 17.43
N PRO A 124 7.34 -3.28 17.38
CA PRO A 124 7.37 -2.36 16.25
C PRO A 124 7.66 -3.07 14.92
N VAL A 125 8.62 -4.01 14.91
CA VAL A 125 8.98 -4.79 13.72
C VAL A 125 7.86 -5.75 13.34
N TRP A 126 7.26 -6.45 14.30
CA TRP A 126 6.14 -7.37 14.04
C TRP A 126 4.89 -6.64 13.54
N SER A 127 4.65 -5.43 14.00
CA SER A 127 3.57 -4.57 13.52
C SER A 127 3.79 -4.19 12.05
N GLU A 128 5.01 -3.79 11.69
CA GLU A 128 5.37 -3.47 10.31
C GLU A 128 5.23 -4.68 9.38
N GLN A 129 5.70 -5.86 9.82
CA GLN A 129 5.51 -7.12 9.10
C GLN A 129 4.02 -7.43 8.90
N SER A 130 3.19 -7.25 9.94
CA SER A 130 1.74 -7.47 9.87
C SER A 130 1.08 -6.54 8.84
N THR A 131 1.51 -5.29 8.75
CA THR A 131 1.02 -4.33 7.76
C THR A 131 1.46 -4.74 6.34
N GLY A 132 2.69 -5.25 6.18
CA GLY A 132 3.14 -5.84 4.91
C GLY A 132 2.30 -7.06 4.49
N ILE A 133 1.94 -7.93 5.43
CA ILE A 133 1.04 -9.07 5.20
C ILE A 133 -0.35 -8.56 4.75
N ALA A 134 -0.93 -7.60 5.47
CA ALA A 134 -2.24 -7.04 5.12
C ALA A 134 -2.23 -6.40 3.73
N SER A 135 -1.15 -5.70 3.35
CA SER A 135 -1.04 -5.07 2.04
C SER A 135 -0.94 -6.08 0.90
N VAL A 136 -0.12 -7.13 1.03
CA VAL A 136 -0.02 -8.17 0.00
C VAL A 136 -1.28 -9.01 -0.11
N ASN A 137 -1.95 -9.33 1.01
CA ASN A 137 -3.22 -10.04 1.00
C ASN A 137 -4.30 -9.23 0.28
N THR A 138 -4.40 -7.93 0.58
CA THR A 138 -5.33 -7.01 -0.10
C THR A 138 -5.05 -6.96 -1.60
N TRP A 139 -3.80 -6.79 -1.98
CA TRP A 139 -3.40 -6.75 -3.39
C TRP A 139 -3.73 -8.05 -4.12
N THR A 140 -3.40 -9.20 -3.51
CA THR A 140 -3.68 -10.51 -4.10
C THR A 140 -5.18 -10.76 -4.20
N ALA A 141 -5.96 -10.38 -3.18
CA ALA A 141 -7.42 -10.51 -3.21
C ALA A 141 -8.07 -9.66 -4.31
N LEU A 142 -7.65 -8.40 -4.48
CA LEU A 142 -8.13 -7.54 -5.56
C LEU A 142 -7.82 -8.13 -6.95
N SER A 143 -6.63 -8.73 -7.11
CA SER A 143 -6.23 -9.40 -8.35
C SER A 143 -7.03 -10.68 -8.60
N ALA A 144 -7.15 -11.53 -7.58
CA ALA A 144 -7.78 -12.86 -7.72
C ALA A 144 -9.29 -12.80 -7.87
N GLU A 145 -9.95 -11.94 -7.09
CA GLU A 145 -11.42 -11.87 -7.02
C GLU A 145 -12.02 -10.93 -8.08
N LEU A 146 -11.27 -9.85 -8.44
CA LEU A 146 -11.79 -8.79 -9.30
C LEU A 146 -10.96 -8.55 -10.57
N GLY A 147 -9.87 -9.28 -10.77
CA GLY A 147 -8.98 -9.08 -11.92
C GLY A 147 -8.30 -7.70 -11.96
N LEU A 148 -8.26 -6.97 -10.82
CA LEU A 148 -7.68 -5.64 -10.77
C LEU A 148 -6.16 -5.72 -10.63
N GLY A 149 -5.45 -4.87 -11.37
CA GLY A 149 -4.03 -4.63 -11.21
C GLY A 149 -3.72 -3.75 -10.01
N GLY A 150 -2.46 -3.72 -9.57
CA GLY A 150 -2.03 -2.82 -8.51
C GLY A 150 -0.53 -2.61 -8.45
N ASN A 151 -0.13 -1.56 -7.71
CA ASN A 151 1.25 -1.30 -7.33
C ASN A 151 1.32 -0.66 -5.95
N LEU A 152 2.30 -1.07 -5.15
CA LEU A 152 2.52 -0.55 -3.80
C LEU A 152 3.59 0.53 -3.84
N GLN A 153 3.27 1.70 -3.28
CA GLN A 153 4.11 2.88 -3.20
C GLN A 153 4.44 3.23 -1.74
N HIS A 154 5.52 4.00 -1.53
CA HIS A 154 6.02 4.40 -0.21
C HIS A 154 6.48 5.85 -0.25
N TYR A 155 5.55 6.80 -0.13
CA TYR A 155 5.82 8.24 -0.07
C TYR A 155 5.91 8.78 1.37
N ASN A 156 5.68 7.92 2.34
CA ASN A 156 5.93 8.19 3.76
C ASN A 156 7.46 8.28 4.03
N PRO A 157 7.94 9.14 4.95
CA PRO A 157 7.12 9.99 5.85
C PRO A 157 6.76 11.36 5.25
N VAL A 158 7.11 11.68 4.01
CA VAL A 158 6.92 13.01 3.40
C VAL A 158 5.48 13.50 3.47
N ILE A 159 4.52 12.60 3.26
CA ILE A 159 3.08 12.91 3.19
C ILE A 159 2.32 12.68 4.49
N ASP A 160 2.97 12.19 5.56
CA ASP A 160 2.28 11.72 6.77
C ASP A 160 1.42 12.81 7.42
N ALA A 161 1.98 14.02 7.57
CA ALA A 161 1.27 15.14 8.20
C ALA A 161 0.05 15.60 7.39
N SER A 162 0.19 15.69 6.07
CA SER A 162 -0.90 16.09 5.17
C SER A 162 -2.00 15.04 5.14
N VAL A 163 -1.65 13.76 5.12
CA VAL A 163 -2.60 12.63 5.18
C VAL A 163 -3.39 12.67 6.49
N GLN A 164 -2.73 12.88 7.63
CA GLN A 164 -3.41 13.00 8.93
C GLN A 164 -4.38 14.19 8.95
N ALA A 165 -3.95 15.34 8.44
CA ALA A 165 -4.77 16.55 8.44
C ALA A 165 -5.99 16.43 7.52
N VAL A 166 -5.84 15.89 6.31
CA VAL A 166 -6.90 15.83 5.31
C VAL A 166 -7.90 14.72 5.63
N TYR A 167 -7.44 13.54 6.02
CA TYR A 167 -8.32 12.39 6.27
C TYR A 167 -8.73 12.22 7.73
N GLY A 168 -8.27 13.09 8.62
CA GLY A 168 -8.65 13.08 10.03
C GLY A 168 -8.27 11.78 10.76
N VAL A 169 -7.20 11.10 10.32
CA VAL A 169 -6.74 9.88 10.99
C VAL A 169 -6.05 10.20 12.30
N PRO A 170 -6.14 9.33 13.33
CA PRO A 170 -5.48 9.55 14.61
C PRO A 170 -3.96 9.74 14.46
N ALA A 171 -3.38 10.58 15.30
CA ALA A 171 -1.93 10.81 15.30
C ALA A 171 -1.11 9.55 15.63
N SER A 172 -1.74 8.56 16.27
CA SER A 172 -1.13 7.25 16.51
C SER A 172 -1.03 6.36 15.27
N TRP A 173 -1.73 6.69 14.19
CA TRP A 173 -1.68 5.91 12.95
C TRP A 173 -0.48 6.33 12.10
N LYS A 174 0.55 5.50 12.08
CA LYS A 174 1.77 5.70 11.29
C LYS A 174 1.59 5.14 9.89
N LEU A 175 1.68 5.99 8.87
CA LEU A 175 1.54 5.58 7.47
C LEU A 175 2.71 4.68 7.04
N ARG A 176 2.40 3.59 6.30
CA ARG A 176 3.39 2.59 5.88
C ARG A 176 3.44 2.34 4.39
N GLY A 177 2.35 2.52 3.67
CA GLY A 177 2.33 2.30 2.25
C GLY A 177 1.02 2.71 1.60
N GLN A 178 1.06 2.85 0.27
CA GLN A 178 -0.05 3.26 -0.57
C GLN A 178 -0.20 2.24 -1.69
N LEU A 179 -1.25 1.42 -1.67
CA LEU A 179 -1.56 0.45 -2.71
C LEU A 179 -2.53 1.05 -3.71
N ASN A 180 -2.04 1.41 -4.90
CA ASN A 180 -2.88 1.77 -6.03
C ASN A 180 -3.47 0.51 -6.66
N PHE A 181 -4.73 0.59 -7.09
CA PHE A 181 -5.38 -0.50 -7.80
C PHE A 181 -6.40 0.01 -8.83
N GLY A 182 -6.63 -0.80 -9.87
CA GLY A 182 -7.59 -0.45 -10.93
C GLY A 182 -7.57 -1.44 -12.07
N SER A 183 -8.31 -1.13 -13.15
CA SER A 183 -8.25 -1.89 -14.41
C SER A 183 -6.83 -1.87 -14.97
N ILE A 184 -6.43 -2.98 -15.59
CA ILE A 184 -5.11 -3.13 -16.21
C ILE A 184 -5.18 -2.54 -17.62
N GLU A 185 -4.48 -1.42 -17.84
CA GLU A 185 -4.50 -0.69 -19.12
C GLU A 185 -3.32 -1.07 -20.03
N ALA A 186 -2.28 -1.73 -19.47
CA ALA A 186 -1.16 -2.27 -20.23
C ALA A 186 -0.58 -3.50 -19.54
N GLU A 187 -0.10 -4.45 -20.35
CA GLU A 187 0.59 -5.62 -19.86
C GLU A 187 1.95 -5.28 -19.23
N THR A 188 2.38 -6.10 -18.29
CA THR A 188 3.71 -5.99 -17.70
C THR A 188 4.72 -6.86 -18.46
N GLY A 189 5.98 -6.45 -18.46
CA GLY A 189 7.08 -7.27 -18.92
C GLY A 189 7.29 -8.54 -18.08
N GLU A 190 8.22 -9.39 -18.50
CA GLU A 190 8.59 -10.59 -17.76
C GLU A 190 9.15 -10.26 -16.38
N LYS A 191 8.95 -11.17 -15.43
CA LYS A 191 9.50 -11.04 -14.08
C LYS A 191 10.84 -11.76 -14.01
N GLU A 192 11.86 -11.04 -13.62
CA GLU A 192 13.17 -11.62 -13.33
C GLU A 192 13.22 -12.20 -11.90
N PHE A 193 13.98 -13.27 -11.75
CA PHE A 193 14.19 -13.93 -10.46
C PHE A 193 15.69 -14.08 -10.22
N MET A 194 16.07 -13.93 -8.97
CA MET A 194 17.42 -14.33 -8.55
C MET A 194 17.57 -15.85 -8.60
N ASN A 195 18.81 -16.32 -8.62
CA ASN A 195 19.10 -17.75 -8.60
C ASN A 195 18.55 -18.40 -7.31
N ASP A 196 17.93 -19.58 -7.46
CA ASP A 196 17.34 -20.31 -6.35
C ASP A 196 18.40 -20.71 -5.31
N ASP A 197 19.61 -21.06 -5.69
CA ASP A 197 20.70 -21.43 -4.77
C ASP A 197 21.13 -20.26 -3.87
N ASP A 198 20.98 -19.02 -4.34
CA ASP A 198 21.26 -17.81 -3.55
C ASP A 198 20.09 -17.44 -2.60
N ARG A 199 18.93 -17.98 -2.85
CA ARG A 199 17.69 -17.62 -2.14
C ARG A 199 17.21 -18.67 -1.16
N PHE A 200 17.43 -19.95 -1.46
CA PHE A 200 16.87 -21.06 -0.71
C PHE A 200 17.97 -21.98 -0.18
N LYS A 201 17.83 -22.40 1.05
CA LYS A 201 18.64 -23.46 1.63
C LYS A 201 17.70 -24.49 2.26
N VAL A 202 17.78 -25.72 1.79
CA VAL A 202 17.03 -26.86 2.32
C VAL A 202 17.96 -27.69 3.19
N ILE A 203 17.53 -27.98 4.41
CA ILE A 203 18.23 -28.84 5.37
C ILE A 203 17.21 -29.89 5.80
N GLY A 204 17.50 -31.16 5.50
CA GLY A 204 16.66 -32.31 5.80
C GLY A 204 17.44 -33.44 6.44
#